data_835c4ae5d4f37e9244ac19bcbc410f0c
#
_entry.id   835c4ae5d4f37e9244ac19bcbc410f0c
#
_cell.length_a   1.000
_cell.length_b   1.000
_cell.length_c   1.000
_cell.angle_alpha   90.00
_cell.angle_beta   90.00
_cell.angle_gamma   90.00
#
_symmetry.space_group_name_H-M   'P 1'
#
loop_
_entity.id
_entity.type
_entity.pdbx_description
1 polymer ?
#
loop_
_entity_poly.entity_id
_entity_poly.type
_entity_poly.pdbx_seq_one_letter_code
_entity_poly.pdbx_strand_id
1 'polypeptide(L)'
;MIPPSLQARSLMKSTLRLTLAGIAAAFSMNAQEPAKPDMEKVSYFIGRQIGGQFKQQKLDINLENFTAAVQDAVSGKPSKYSEKELEAAMGVFEKYMQSRMAEIQAEMQKEASAKAGEAKAAGTKFLAENGKREGVKTTASGLQYEVIKAGDGAKPVPTDKVNVHYHGTLISGKVFDSSVQRGEPITFGVQEVIKGWTEGLQLMSVGSKFKFFIPSELAYGDNGAGPDIGPGETLVFEVELLKIEK
;
A
#
# COMPACT_ATOMS: atom_id res chain seq x y z
N MET A 1 5.03 -17.80 24.59
CA MET A 1 4.59 -16.61 25.33
C MET A 1 5.82 -15.77 25.66
N ILE A 2 6.18 -14.80 24.82
CA ILE A 2 7.30 -13.84 25.02
C ILE A 2 6.72 -12.46 24.67
N PRO A 3 6.78 -11.45 25.55
CA PRO A 3 6.12 -10.17 25.36
C PRO A 3 6.88 -9.27 24.37
N PRO A 4 6.19 -8.44 23.56
CA PRO A 4 6.81 -7.51 22.62
C PRO A 4 7.06 -6.15 23.30
N SER A 5 8.18 -6.00 23.97
CA SER A 5 8.59 -4.70 24.48
C SER A 5 10.11 -4.65 24.62
N LEU A 6 10.83 -4.39 23.52
CA LEU A 6 12.23 -3.90 23.58
C LEU A 6 12.85 -3.56 22.19
N GLN A 7 12.08 -3.13 21.20
CA GLN A 7 12.68 -2.74 19.90
C GLN A 7 12.38 -1.30 19.43
N ALA A 8 11.86 -0.44 20.29
CA ALA A 8 11.48 0.93 19.90
C ALA A 8 12.42 2.03 20.45
N ARG A 9 13.66 1.72 20.86
CA ARG A 9 14.58 2.74 21.41
C ARG A 9 15.95 2.85 20.73
N SER A 10 16.13 2.33 19.52
CA SER A 10 17.46 2.37 18.86
C SER A 10 17.48 2.96 17.45
N LEU A 11 16.55 3.81 17.07
CA LEU A 11 16.48 4.34 15.67
C LEU A 11 16.54 5.87 15.54
N MET A 12 17.07 6.58 16.55
CA MET A 12 17.22 8.03 16.44
C MET A 12 18.60 8.56 16.81
N LYS A 13 19.65 7.82 16.45
CA LYS A 13 21.04 8.33 16.41
C LYS A 13 21.76 7.84 15.15
N SER A 14 21.15 7.91 13.99
CA SER A 14 21.92 7.83 12.74
C SER A 14 22.15 9.24 12.21
N THR A 15 23.22 9.87 12.70
CA THR A 15 23.94 10.88 11.97
C THR A 15 24.09 10.42 10.52
N LEU A 16 23.55 11.21 9.60
CA LEU A 16 23.76 11.07 8.15
C LEU A 16 25.26 11.18 7.88
N ARG A 17 25.99 10.08 8.05
CA ARG A 17 27.34 9.92 7.48
C ARG A 17 27.13 9.42 6.06
N LEU A 18 27.27 10.35 5.11
CA LEU A 18 27.48 9.99 3.70
C LEU A 18 28.80 9.20 3.63
N THR A 19 28.74 7.88 3.81
CA THR A 19 29.87 7.01 3.50
C THR A 19 29.87 6.76 1.98
N LEU A 20 30.69 7.53 1.29
CA LEU A 20 31.22 7.09 -0.02
C LEU A 20 32.09 5.86 0.24
N ALA A 21 31.53 4.68 0.08
CA ALA A 21 32.31 3.44 0.10
C ALA A 21 31.86 2.54 -1.06
N GLY A 22 32.75 2.45 -2.06
CA GLY A 22 33.08 1.20 -2.69
C GLY A 22 32.19 0.71 -3.82
N ILE A 23 32.44 1.20 -5.05
CA ILE A 23 32.35 0.34 -6.23
C ILE A 23 33.78 0.20 -6.78
N ALA A 24 34.48 -0.83 -6.31
CA ALA A 24 35.69 -1.32 -6.98
C ALA A 24 35.25 -2.37 -7.98
N ALA A 25 34.92 -1.96 -9.20
CA ALA A 25 34.85 -2.83 -10.37
C ALA A 25 36.10 -2.56 -11.21
N ALA A 26 36.93 -3.58 -11.36
CA ALA A 26 38.08 -3.56 -12.21
C ALA A 26 37.71 -3.29 -13.67
N PHE A 27 38.06 -2.10 -14.15
CA PHE A 27 38.12 -1.80 -15.56
C PHE A 27 39.54 -1.33 -15.91
N SER A 28 40.13 -2.01 -16.87
CA SER A 28 41.45 -1.72 -17.44
C SER A 28 41.53 -0.31 -18.02
N MET A 29 42.50 0.41 -17.55
CA MET A 29 43.35 1.43 -18.17
C MET A 29 42.84 2.15 -19.44
N ASN A 30 42.09 3.19 -19.20
CA ASN A 30 42.29 4.51 -19.78
C ASN A 30 41.79 5.52 -18.70
N ALA A 31 42.70 5.91 -17.84
CA ALA A 31 42.37 6.87 -16.75
C ALA A 31 42.21 8.28 -17.36
N GLN A 32 41.04 8.52 -17.94
CA GLN A 32 40.55 9.88 -18.07
C GLN A 32 40.22 10.36 -16.66
N GLU A 33 40.89 11.41 -16.20
CA GLU A 33 40.52 12.09 -14.97
C GLU A 33 39.00 12.34 -15.01
N PRO A 34 38.25 12.01 -13.93
CA PRO A 34 36.81 12.26 -13.92
C PRO A 34 36.59 13.79 -14.14
N ALA A 35 35.76 14.11 -15.12
CA ALA A 35 35.43 15.50 -15.43
C ALA A 35 34.97 16.19 -14.15
N LYS A 36 35.57 17.38 -13.88
CA LYS A 36 35.16 18.21 -12.72
C LYS A 36 33.67 18.52 -12.83
N PRO A 37 32.88 18.24 -11.81
CA PRO A 37 31.44 18.51 -11.86
C PRO A 37 31.21 20.03 -11.97
N ASP A 38 30.17 20.39 -12.70
CA ASP A 38 29.67 21.77 -12.75
C ASP A 38 29.02 22.10 -11.40
N MET A 39 29.78 22.69 -10.51
CA MET A 39 29.35 22.97 -9.13
C MET A 39 28.23 24.02 -9.06
N GLU A 40 28.04 24.86 -10.07
CA GLU A 40 26.91 25.78 -10.14
C GLU A 40 25.58 24.96 -10.26
N LYS A 41 25.53 24.07 -11.21
CA LYS A 41 24.35 23.18 -11.41
C LYS A 41 24.13 22.23 -10.25
N VAL A 42 25.20 21.69 -9.68
CA VAL A 42 25.13 20.80 -8.51
C VAL A 42 24.55 21.57 -7.31
N SER A 43 25.03 22.76 -7.04
CA SER A 43 24.54 23.60 -5.93
C SER A 43 23.08 23.98 -6.12
N TYR A 44 22.68 24.34 -7.35
CA TYR A 44 21.28 24.60 -7.67
C TYR A 44 20.40 23.37 -7.48
N PHE A 45 20.85 22.19 -7.91
CA PHE A 45 20.13 20.92 -7.71
C PHE A 45 19.92 20.62 -6.22
N ILE A 46 20.96 20.75 -5.39
CA ILE A 46 20.86 20.53 -3.94
C ILE A 46 19.84 21.49 -3.32
N GLY A 47 19.91 22.78 -3.66
CA GLY A 47 18.96 23.79 -3.20
C GLY A 47 17.51 23.44 -3.60
N ARG A 48 17.29 22.99 -4.83
CA ARG A 48 15.98 22.54 -5.31
C ARG A 48 15.45 21.36 -4.52
N GLN A 49 16.30 20.39 -4.18
CA GLN A 49 15.90 19.22 -3.38
C GLN A 49 15.48 19.63 -1.97
N ILE A 50 16.29 20.45 -1.30
CA ILE A 50 16.00 20.94 0.06
C ILE A 50 14.70 21.76 0.06
N GLY A 51 14.58 22.73 -0.84
CA GLY A 51 13.38 23.56 -0.96
C GLY A 51 12.12 22.75 -1.31
N GLY A 52 12.27 21.69 -2.11
CA GLY A 52 11.20 20.75 -2.43
C GLY A 52 10.69 20.01 -1.18
N GLN A 53 11.59 19.57 -0.30
CA GLN A 53 11.24 18.94 0.97
C GLN A 53 10.48 19.90 1.89
N PHE A 54 10.93 21.16 2.03
CA PHE A 54 10.24 22.17 2.83
C PHE A 54 8.79 22.38 2.32
N LYS A 55 8.63 22.49 1.01
CA LYS A 55 7.31 22.63 0.39
C LYS A 55 6.42 21.41 0.63
N GLN A 56 6.95 20.20 0.46
CA GLN A 56 6.21 18.97 0.66
C GLN A 56 5.74 18.80 2.10
N GLN A 57 6.59 19.18 3.06
CA GLN A 57 6.28 19.12 4.49
C GLN A 57 5.49 20.35 4.97
N LYS A 58 5.17 21.30 4.08
CA LYS A 58 4.50 22.57 4.39
C LYS A 58 5.19 23.33 5.53
N LEU A 59 6.52 23.31 5.54
CA LEU A 59 7.35 24.04 6.50
C LEU A 59 7.51 25.50 6.05
N ASP A 60 7.15 26.42 6.93
CA ASP A 60 7.42 27.86 6.76
C ASP A 60 8.82 28.18 7.27
N ILE A 61 9.80 28.03 6.38
CA ILE A 61 11.21 28.23 6.68
C ILE A 61 11.61 29.66 6.35
N ASN A 62 12.25 30.34 7.31
CA ASN A 62 12.91 31.62 7.04
C ASN A 62 14.15 31.40 6.15
N LEU A 63 13.97 31.63 4.84
CA LEU A 63 15.02 31.38 3.84
C LEU A 63 16.25 32.27 4.03
N GLU A 64 16.10 33.49 4.54
CA GLU A 64 17.23 34.39 4.82
C GLU A 64 18.13 33.80 5.91
N ASN A 65 17.54 33.41 7.05
CA ASN A 65 18.30 32.78 8.12
C ASN A 65 18.87 31.41 7.70
N PHE A 66 18.15 30.66 6.88
CA PHE A 66 18.64 29.37 6.36
C PHE A 66 19.88 29.57 5.47
N THR A 67 19.82 30.48 4.52
CA THR A 67 20.96 30.73 3.61
C THR A 67 22.15 31.35 4.36
N ALA A 68 21.90 32.26 5.32
CA ALA A 68 22.95 32.81 6.17
C ALA A 68 23.64 31.70 7.01
N ALA A 69 22.89 30.80 7.60
CA ALA A 69 23.43 29.67 8.37
C ALA A 69 24.30 28.74 7.52
N VAL A 70 23.90 28.49 6.25
CA VAL A 70 24.72 27.73 5.30
C VAL A 70 26.02 28.45 4.97
N GLN A 71 25.99 29.77 4.73
CA GLN A 71 27.19 30.59 4.46
C GLN A 71 28.13 30.61 5.66
N ASP A 72 27.61 30.77 6.87
CA ASP A 72 28.39 30.80 8.09
C ASP A 72 29.09 29.46 8.35
N ALA A 73 28.34 28.35 8.16
CA ALA A 73 28.90 27.00 8.33
C ALA A 73 30.00 26.70 7.31
N VAL A 74 29.81 27.05 6.03
CA VAL A 74 30.83 26.87 4.98
C VAL A 74 32.05 27.73 5.20
N SER A 75 31.87 28.93 5.78
CA SER A 75 32.96 29.86 6.07
C SER A 75 33.66 29.63 7.41
N GLY A 76 33.21 28.61 8.19
CA GLY A 76 33.77 28.32 9.51
C GLY A 76 33.46 29.37 10.58
N LYS A 77 32.48 30.23 10.37
CA LYS A 77 32.03 31.20 11.35
C LYS A 77 31.23 30.52 12.47
N PRO A 78 31.27 31.06 13.71
CA PRO A 78 30.47 30.57 14.79
C PRO A 78 28.98 30.76 14.51
N SER A 79 28.14 29.88 15.10
CA SER A 79 26.68 29.98 15.02
C SER A 79 26.19 31.32 15.61
N LYS A 80 25.19 31.91 14.96
CA LYS A 80 24.48 33.11 15.43
C LYS A 80 23.73 32.85 16.75
N TYR A 81 23.31 31.62 16.99
CA TYR A 81 22.56 31.22 18.18
C TYR A 81 23.38 30.22 19.01
N SER A 82 23.23 30.30 20.33
CA SER A 82 23.85 29.34 21.23
C SER A 82 23.23 27.92 21.07
N GLU A 83 23.98 26.91 21.42
CA GLU A 83 23.52 25.51 21.39
C GLU A 83 22.20 25.33 22.18
N LYS A 84 22.11 25.95 23.36
CA LYS A 84 20.91 25.93 24.21
C LYS A 84 19.68 26.55 23.54
N GLU A 85 19.84 27.63 22.79
CA GLU A 85 18.75 28.27 22.04
C GLU A 85 18.29 27.38 20.88
N LEU A 86 19.23 26.74 20.18
CA LEU A 86 18.92 25.82 19.10
C LEU A 86 18.22 24.55 19.62
N GLU A 87 18.70 23.97 20.71
CA GLU A 87 18.04 22.82 21.36
C GLU A 87 16.62 23.16 21.80
N ALA A 88 16.42 24.31 22.43
CA ALA A 88 15.09 24.77 22.85
C ALA A 88 14.14 24.95 21.64
N ALA A 89 14.62 25.57 20.56
CA ALA A 89 13.86 25.76 19.35
C ALA A 89 13.50 24.42 18.68
N MET A 90 14.46 23.49 18.62
CA MET A 90 14.23 22.16 18.08
C MET A 90 13.23 21.35 18.91
N GLY A 91 13.29 21.44 20.24
CA GLY A 91 12.31 20.77 21.11
C GLY A 91 10.87 21.27 20.91
N VAL A 92 10.70 22.58 20.65
CA VAL A 92 9.38 23.15 20.28
C VAL A 92 8.95 22.67 18.89
N PHE A 93 9.88 22.68 17.94
CA PHE A 93 9.61 22.23 16.57
C PHE A 93 9.21 20.76 16.51
N GLU A 94 9.88 19.88 17.24
CA GLU A 94 9.53 18.45 17.32
C GLU A 94 8.10 18.24 17.83
N LYS A 95 7.71 18.95 18.91
CA LYS A 95 6.35 18.88 19.43
C LYS A 95 5.30 19.39 18.42
N TYR A 96 5.62 20.49 17.75
CA TYR A 96 4.79 21.03 16.69
C TYR A 96 4.60 20.01 15.54
N MET A 97 5.70 19.39 15.08
CA MET A 97 5.62 18.37 14.03
C MET A 97 4.83 17.13 14.47
N GLN A 98 5.02 16.66 15.71
CA GLN A 98 4.24 15.56 16.26
C GLN A 98 2.73 15.86 16.28
N SER A 99 2.35 17.07 16.73
CA SER A 99 0.94 17.51 16.71
C SER A 99 0.38 17.54 15.30
N ARG A 100 1.12 18.13 14.35
CA ARG A 100 0.69 18.21 12.94
C ARG A 100 0.52 16.84 12.31
N MET A 101 1.45 15.91 12.57
CA MET A 101 1.33 14.54 12.07
C MET A 101 0.14 13.80 12.67
N ALA A 102 -0.14 14.00 13.95
CA ALA A 102 -1.31 13.43 14.61
C ALA A 102 -2.64 13.96 14.00
N GLU A 103 -2.71 15.27 13.74
CA GLU A 103 -3.87 15.89 13.09
C GLU A 103 -4.09 15.32 11.67
N ILE A 104 -3.03 15.24 10.85
CA ILE A 104 -3.10 14.69 9.50
C ILE A 104 -3.56 13.23 9.54
N GLN A 105 -3.00 12.45 10.45
CA GLN A 105 -3.37 11.04 10.60
C GLN A 105 -4.83 10.87 11.03
N ALA A 106 -5.31 11.70 11.97
CA ALA A 106 -6.69 11.69 12.40
C ALA A 106 -7.66 12.07 11.27
N GLU A 107 -7.31 13.07 10.45
CA GLU A 107 -8.09 13.48 9.28
C GLU A 107 -8.16 12.38 8.22
N MET A 108 -7.02 11.76 7.90
CA MET A 108 -6.95 10.62 6.97
C MET A 108 -7.78 9.44 7.46
N GLN A 109 -7.71 9.12 8.77
CA GLN A 109 -8.50 8.04 9.36
C GLN A 109 -9.99 8.33 9.30
N LYS A 110 -10.39 9.58 9.57
CA LYS A 110 -11.80 10.01 9.47
C LYS A 110 -12.31 9.89 8.04
N GLU A 111 -11.53 10.34 7.07
CA GLU A 111 -11.90 10.23 5.66
C GLU A 111 -11.98 8.77 5.20
N ALA A 112 -11.01 7.92 5.59
CA ALA A 112 -11.04 6.49 5.31
C ALA A 112 -12.27 5.80 5.91
N SER A 113 -12.62 6.13 7.16
CA SER A 113 -13.81 5.58 7.83
C SER A 113 -15.12 6.01 7.17
N ALA A 114 -15.20 7.27 6.73
CA ALA A 114 -16.38 7.77 6.00
C ALA A 114 -16.54 7.02 4.66
N LYS A 115 -15.45 6.89 3.87
CA LYS A 115 -15.45 6.13 2.62
C LYS A 115 -15.83 4.65 2.82
N ALA A 116 -15.31 4.03 3.89
CA ALA A 116 -15.66 2.66 4.25
C ALA A 116 -17.16 2.53 4.56
N GLY A 117 -17.73 3.48 5.30
CA GLY A 117 -19.16 3.51 5.61
C GLY A 117 -20.04 3.63 4.37
N GLU A 118 -19.69 4.52 3.44
CA GLU A 118 -20.39 4.71 2.16
C GLU A 118 -20.31 3.45 1.29
N ALA A 119 -19.11 2.87 1.15
CA ALA A 119 -18.90 1.66 0.35
C ALA A 119 -19.66 0.46 0.93
N LYS A 120 -19.64 0.26 2.26
CA LYS A 120 -20.43 -0.78 2.94
C LYS A 120 -21.91 -0.61 2.74
N ALA A 121 -22.43 0.62 2.85
CA ALA A 121 -23.86 0.88 2.63
C ALA A 121 -24.27 0.56 1.18
N ALA A 122 -23.45 0.97 0.21
CA ALA A 122 -23.65 0.63 -1.19
C ALA A 122 -23.57 -0.88 -1.44
N GLY A 123 -22.58 -1.55 -0.86
CA GLY A 123 -22.41 -3.01 -0.92
C GLY A 123 -23.59 -3.77 -0.31
N THR A 124 -24.06 -3.35 0.86
CA THR A 124 -25.22 -3.96 1.52
C THR A 124 -26.47 -3.85 0.64
N LYS A 125 -26.71 -2.66 0.08
CA LYS A 125 -27.84 -2.46 -0.84
C LYS A 125 -27.72 -3.34 -2.07
N PHE A 126 -26.53 -3.36 -2.68
CA PHE A 126 -26.25 -4.20 -3.85
C PHE A 126 -26.50 -5.68 -3.57
N LEU A 127 -25.97 -6.22 -2.48
CA LEU A 127 -26.13 -7.62 -2.10
C LEU A 127 -27.59 -7.98 -1.77
N ALA A 128 -28.34 -7.08 -1.12
CA ALA A 128 -29.75 -7.28 -0.83
C ALA A 128 -30.62 -7.38 -2.11
N GLU A 129 -30.27 -6.62 -3.15
CA GLU A 129 -30.93 -6.70 -4.44
C GLU A 129 -30.45 -7.91 -5.26
N ASN A 130 -29.14 -8.16 -5.26
CA ASN A 130 -28.53 -9.26 -5.99
C ASN A 130 -29.02 -10.62 -5.49
N GLY A 131 -29.19 -10.78 -4.17
CA GLY A 131 -29.69 -12.02 -3.56
C GLY A 131 -31.14 -12.39 -3.95
N LYS A 132 -31.90 -11.47 -4.55
CA LYS A 132 -33.25 -11.71 -5.07
C LYS A 132 -33.25 -12.22 -6.51
N ARG A 133 -32.10 -12.15 -7.19
CA ARG A 133 -31.97 -12.57 -8.58
C ARG A 133 -32.07 -14.09 -8.67
N GLU A 134 -32.78 -14.57 -9.69
CA GLU A 134 -32.82 -15.98 -10.00
C GLU A 134 -31.41 -16.53 -10.27
N GLY A 135 -31.10 -17.71 -9.74
CA GLY A 135 -29.78 -18.34 -9.87
C GLY A 135 -28.74 -17.91 -8.84
N VAL A 136 -28.97 -16.80 -8.11
CA VAL A 136 -28.07 -16.37 -7.05
C VAL A 136 -28.39 -17.10 -5.74
N LYS A 137 -27.35 -17.65 -5.11
CA LYS A 137 -27.43 -18.32 -3.80
C LYS A 137 -26.63 -17.54 -2.77
N THR A 138 -27.13 -17.50 -1.54
CA THR A 138 -26.46 -16.85 -0.41
C THR A 138 -26.09 -17.89 0.64
N THR A 139 -24.86 -17.90 1.09
CA THR A 139 -24.38 -18.79 2.16
C THR A 139 -24.63 -18.16 3.54
N ALA A 140 -24.40 -18.94 4.60
CA ALA A 140 -24.56 -18.47 5.98
C ALA A 140 -23.57 -17.31 6.34
N SER A 141 -22.43 -17.22 5.69
CA SER A 141 -21.47 -16.13 5.88
C SER A 141 -21.85 -14.82 5.19
N GLY A 142 -22.85 -14.85 4.29
CA GLY A 142 -23.24 -13.74 3.44
C GLY A 142 -22.54 -13.71 2.07
N LEU A 143 -21.68 -14.68 1.77
CA LEU A 143 -21.16 -14.86 0.43
C LEU A 143 -22.32 -15.14 -0.53
N GLN A 144 -22.38 -14.42 -1.67
CA GLN A 144 -23.33 -14.75 -2.73
C GLN A 144 -22.57 -15.31 -3.93
N TYR A 145 -23.23 -16.26 -4.62
CA TYR A 145 -22.67 -16.83 -5.82
C TYR A 145 -23.73 -17.24 -6.83
N GLU A 146 -23.34 -17.22 -8.08
CA GLU A 146 -24.13 -17.65 -9.24
C GLU A 146 -23.28 -18.64 -10.04
N VAL A 147 -23.88 -19.78 -10.43
CA VAL A 147 -23.20 -20.79 -11.26
C VAL A 147 -23.39 -20.43 -12.72
N ILE A 148 -22.34 -19.90 -13.37
CA ILE A 148 -22.37 -19.57 -14.80
C ILE A 148 -22.24 -20.84 -15.63
N LYS A 149 -21.35 -21.76 -15.23
CA LYS A 149 -21.12 -23.05 -15.86
C LYS A 149 -20.86 -24.09 -14.78
N ALA A 150 -21.61 -25.18 -14.83
CA ALA A 150 -21.34 -26.32 -13.95
C ALA A 150 -20.08 -27.07 -14.41
N GLY A 151 -19.35 -27.63 -13.47
CA GLY A 151 -18.24 -28.56 -13.68
C GLY A 151 -18.62 -29.94 -13.12
N ASP A 152 -17.94 -30.95 -13.59
CA ASP A 152 -18.14 -32.35 -13.20
C ASP A 152 -16.94 -32.97 -12.47
N GLY A 153 -15.85 -32.18 -12.31
CA GLY A 153 -14.65 -32.64 -11.62
C GLY A 153 -14.75 -32.59 -10.09
N ALA A 154 -13.66 -32.92 -9.42
CA ALA A 154 -13.55 -32.88 -7.97
C ALA A 154 -13.71 -31.46 -7.41
N LYS A 155 -14.12 -31.36 -6.15
CA LYS A 155 -14.13 -30.10 -5.40
C LYS A 155 -12.84 -29.94 -4.60
N PRO A 156 -12.28 -28.72 -4.53
CA PRO A 156 -11.11 -28.46 -3.70
C PRO A 156 -11.41 -28.63 -2.21
N VAL A 157 -10.41 -29.09 -1.48
CA VAL A 157 -10.40 -29.05 0.00
C VAL A 157 -9.46 -27.92 0.48
N PRO A 158 -9.54 -27.49 1.75
CA PRO A 158 -8.77 -26.34 2.25
C PRO A 158 -7.26 -26.41 2.03
N THR A 159 -6.69 -27.62 2.02
CA THR A 159 -5.24 -27.85 1.86
C THR A 159 -4.76 -27.91 0.41
N ASP A 160 -5.68 -27.88 -0.54
CA ASP A 160 -5.34 -27.95 -1.96
C ASP A 160 -4.82 -26.63 -2.51
N LYS A 161 -4.12 -26.73 -3.63
CA LYS A 161 -3.86 -25.61 -4.52
C LYS A 161 -4.79 -25.69 -5.71
N VAL A 162 -5.25 -24.55 -6.18
CA VAL A 162 -6.17 -24.45 -7.32
C VAL A 162 -5.58 -23.57 -8.40
N ASN A 163 -5.73 -24.00 -9.64
CA ASN A 163 -5.38 -23.20 -10.81
C ASN A 163 -6.65 -22.64 -11.42
N VAL A 164 -6.73 -21.31 -11.53
CA VAL A 164 -7.95 -20.59 -11.90
C VAL A 164 -7.69 -19.51 -12.92
N HIS A 165 -8.71 -19.22 -13.72
CA HIS A 165 -8.88 -17.90 -14.33
C HIS A 165 -9.87 -17.09 -13.51
N TYR A 166 -9.61 -15.79 -13.37
CA TYR A 166 -10.52 -14.89 -12.70
C TYR A 166 -10.54 -13.49 -13.31
N HIS A 167 -11.65 -12.81 -13.07
CA HIS A 167 -11.85 -11.40 -13.40
C HIS A 167 -12.54 -10.72 -12.24
N GLY A 168 -11.83 -9.80 -11.58
CA GLY A 168 -12.26 -9.09 -10.37
C GLY A 168 -12.65 -7.64 -10.65
N THR A 169 -13.85 -7.25 -10.21
CA THR A 169 -14.39 -5.90 -10.33
C THR A 169 -14.98 -5.42 -9.01
N LEU A 170 -15.00 -4.11 -8.82
CA LEU A 170 -15.87 -3.47 -7.83
C LEU A 170 -17.33 -3.53 -8.29
N ILE A 171 -18.28 -3.24 -7.41
CA ILE A 171 -19.72 -3.15 -7.78
C ILE A 171 -19.99 -2.05 -8.81
N SER A 172 -19.11 -1.07 -8.94
CA SER A 172 -19.13 -0.03 -9.97
C SER A 172 -18.77 -0.54 -11.37
N GLY A 173 -18.24 -1.77 -11.49
CA GLY A 173 -17.71 -2.33 -12.73
C GLY A 173 -16.22 -2.01 -12.98
N LYS A 174 -15.57 -1.22 -12.13
CA LYS A 174 -14.13 -0.97 -12.22
C LYS A 174 -13.37 -2.28 -12.03
N VAL A 175 -12.57 -2.68 -13.02
CA VAL A 175 -11.66 -3.83 -12.91
C VAL A 175 -10.49 -3.46 -12.02
N PHE A 176 -10.19 -4.28 -11.03
CA PHE A 176 -9.01 -4.11 -10.18
C PHE A 176 -7.95 -5.19 -10.39
N ASP A 177 -8.36 -6.39 -10.84
CA ASP A 177 -7.43 -7.47 -11.17
C ASP A 177 -8.08 -8.50 -12.09
N SER A 178 -7.30 -9.06 -13.05
CA SER A 178 -7.80 -10.05 -14.00
C SER A 178 -6.69 -10.91 -14.59
N SER A 179 -6.70 -12.20 -14.28
CA SER A 179 -5.84 -13.19 -14.93
C SER A 179 -6.22 -13.41 -16.41
N VAL A 180 -7.49 -13.19 -16.75
CA VAL A 180 -7.97 -13.26 -18.14
C VAL A 180 -7.34 -12.17 -19.00
N GLN A 181 -7.25 -10.94 -18.48
CA GLN A 181 -6.58 -9.84 -19.19
C GLN A 181 -5.07 -10.05 -19.32
N ARG A 182 -4.45 -10.74 -18.36
CA ARG A 182 -3.02 -11.12 -18.44
C ARG A 182 -2.77 -12.27 -19.42
N GLY A 183 -3.79 -13.02 -19.78
CA GLY A 183 -3.71 -14.14 -20.73
C GLY A 183 -3.23 -15.46 -20.12
N GLU A 184 -3.02 -15.54 -18.79
CA GLU A 184 -2.53 -16.74 -18.11
C GLU A 184 -3.26 -16.99 -16.78
N PRO A 185 -3.59 -18.26 -16.47
CA PRO A 185 -4.19 -18.63 -15.20
C PRO A 185 -3.15 -18.53 -14.07
N ILE A 186 -3.65 -18.48 -12.83
CA ILE A 186 -2.80 -18.39 -11.65
C ILE A 186 -3.14 -19.50 -10.66
N THR A 187 -2.15 -19.96 -9.90
CA THR A 187 -2.29 -21.00 -8.88
C THR A 187 -2.24 -20.35 -7.49
N PHE A 188 -3.24 -20.67 -6.64
CA PHE A 188 -3.33 -20.25 -5.24
C PHE A 188 -3.56 -21.43 -4.32
N GLY A 189 -3.06 -21.37 -3.09
CA GLY A 189 -3.58 -22.22 -2.00
C GLY A 189 -4.98 -21.77 -1.60
N VAL A 190 -5.90 -22.71 -1.40
CA VAL A 190 -7.30 -22.41 -1.05
C VAL A 190 -7.42 -21.56 0.22
N GLN A 191 -6.48 -21.70 1.17
CA GLN A 191 -6.42 -20.92 2.41
C GLN A 191 -5.56 -19.64 2.32
N GLU A 192 -4.90 -19.39 1.20
CA GLU A 192 -3.97 -18.25 1.01
C GLU A 192 -4.66 -17.03 0.38
N VAL A 193 -5.97 -17.08 0.23
CA VAL A 193 -6.79 -16.05 -0.41
C VAL A 193 -7.79 -15.43 0.57
N ILE A 194 -8.55 -14.43 0.14
CA ILE A 194 -9.60 -13.83 0.97
C ILE A 194 -10.66 -14.86 1.38
N LYS A 195 -11.31 -14.63 2.53
CA LYS A 195 -12.26 -15.59 3.13
C LYS A 195 -13.38 -15.99 2.16
N GLY A 196 -13.90 -15.05 1.38
CA GLY A 196 -14.92 -15.31 0.38
C GLY A 196 -14.46 -16.28 -0.72
N TRP A 197 -13.19 -16.22 -1.11
CA TRP A 197 -12.61 -17.17 -2.04
C TRP A 197 -12.36 -18.53 -1.40
N THR A 198 -11.81 -18.56 -0.19
CA THR A 198 -11.62 -19.82 0.56
C THR A 198 -12.92 -20.60 0.68
N GLU A 199 -14.04 -19.92 0.96
CA GLU A 199 -15.37 -20.54 1.02
C GLU A 199 -15.88 -20.89 -0.39
N GLY A 200 -15.84 -19.92 -1.31
CA GLY A 200 -16.40 -20.07 -2.64
C GLY A 200 -15.76 -21.17 -3.48
N LEU A 201 -14.42 -21.28 -3.43
CA LEU A 201 -13.69 -22.33 -4.18
C LEU A 201 -14.10 -23.74 -3.76
N GLN A 202 -14.41 -23.98 -2.51
CA GLN A 202 -14.87 -25.28 -2.01
C GLN A 202 -16.31 -25.63 -2.48
N LEU A 203 -17.07 -24.66 -2.97
CA LEU A 203 -18.38 -24.90 -3.60
C LEU A 203 -18.23 -25.30 -5.07
N MET A 204 -17.12 -24.94 -5.72
CA MET A 204 -16.87 -25.18 -7.14
C MET A 204 -16.39 -26.61 -7.39
N SER A 205 -16.76 -27.16 -8.55
CA SER A 205 -16.13 -28.37 -9.10
C SER A 205 -15.15 -27.98 -10.21
N VAL A 206 -14.10 -28.73 -10.42
CA VAL A 206 -13.17 -28.52 -11.56
C VAL A 206 -13.97 -28.48 -12.87
N GLY A 207 -13.65 -27.53 -13.75
CA GLY A 207 -14.36 -27.24 -14.99
C GLY A 207 -15.54 -26.27 -14.86
N SER A 208 -15.88 -25.84 -13.62
CA SER A 208 -16.96 -24.89 -13.39
C SER A 208 -16.50 -23.44 -13.49
N LYS A 209 -17.46 -22.55 -13.79
CA LYS A 209 -17.31 -21.09 -13.72
C LYS A 209 -18.39 -20.51 -12.83
N PHE A 210 -17.98 -19.79 -11.79
CA PHE A 210 -18.88 -19.14 -10.85
C PHE A 210 -18.67 -17.63 -10.87
N LYS A 211 -19.72 -16.91 -10.48
CA LYS A 211 -19.64 -15.49 -10.15
C LYS A 211 -19.88 -15.32 -8.67
N PHE A 212 -18.89 -14.78 -7.97
CA PHE A 212 -18.96 -14.49 -6.54
C PHE A 212 -19.25 -13.02 -6.32
N PHE A 213 -20.08 -12.72 -5.32
CA PHE A 213 -20.33 -11.38 -4.81
C PHE A 213 -19.97 -11.43 -3.33
N ILE A 214 -18.85 -10.79 -3.00
CA ILE A 214 -18.17 -10.98 -1.73
C ILE A 214 -18.32 -9.71 -0.90
N PRO A 215 -19.06 -9.75 0.23
CA PRO A 215 -19.12 -8.60 1.14
C PRO A 215 -17.74 -8.27 1.68
N SER A 216 -17.52 -7.00 2.03
CA SER A 216 -16.20 -6.50 2.46
C SER A 216 -15.59 -7.29 3.62
N GLU A 217 -16.40 -7.81 4.54
CA GLU A 217 -16.00 -8.60 5.71
C GLU A 217 -15.36 -9.96 5.34
N LEU A 218 -15.70 -10.47 4.16
CA LEU A 218 -15.11 -11.67 3.57
C LEU A 218 -14.00 -11.36 2.55
N ALA A 219 -13.68 -10.08 2.36
CA ALA A 219 -12.66 -9.57 1.45
C ALA A 219 -11.57 -8.82 2.23
N TYR A 220 -11.42 -7.51 2.03
CA TYR A 220 -10.37 -6.70 2.61
C TYR A 220 -10.83 -5.75 3.73
N GLY A 221 -12.10 -5.82 4.12
CA GLY A 221 -12.67 -5.06 5.24
C GLY A 221 -12.49 -3.54 5.11
N ASP A 222 -12.25 -2.89 6.26
CA ASP A 222 -12.10 -1.44 6.34
C ASP A 222 -10.72 -0.92 5.89
N ASN A 223 -9.79 -1.81 5.58
CA ASN A 223 -8.46 -1.43 5.12
C ASN A 223 -8.37 -1.27 3.60
N GLY A 224 -9.24 -1.97 2.84
CA GLY A 224 -9.06 -2.09 1.40
C GLY A 224 -7.80 -2.84 1.00
N ALA A 225 -7.41 -2.77 -0.28
CA ALA A 225 -6.18 -3.37 -0.79
C ALA A 225 -5.61 -2.58 -1.98
N GLY A 226 -4.34 -2.19 -1.85
CA GLY A 226 -3.65 -1.42 -2.88
C GLY A 226 -4.37 -0.10 -3.23
N PRO A 227 -4.11 0.45 -4.42
CA PRO A 227 -4.72 1.71 -4.86
C PRO A 227 -6.12 1.53 -5.46
N ASP A 228 -6.53 0.31 -5.78
CA ASP A 228 -7.72 0.03 -6.58
C ASP A 228 -8.92 -0.46 -5.77
N ILE A 229 -8.72 -1.04 -4.59
CA ILE A 229 -9.77 -1.52 -3.71
C ILE A 229 -9.82 -0.65 -2.47
N GLY A 230 -10.80 0.24 -2.41
CA GLY A 230 -11.04 1.11 -1.27
C GLY A 230 -11.50 0.37 -0.02
N PRO A 231 -11.53 1.06 1.14
CA PRO A 231 -12.07 0.52 2.37
C PRO A 231 -13.57 0.22 2.23
N GLY A 232 -14.01 -0.93 2.77
CA GLY A 232 -15.42 -1.32 2.80
C GLY A 232 -16.01 -1.82 1.48
N GLU A 233 -15.20 -2.00 0.43
CA GLU A 233 -15.68 -2.40 -0.90
C GLU A 233 -16.19 -3.84 -0.94
N THR A 234 -17.37 -4.02 -1.55
CA THR A 234 -17.90 -5.32 -1.96
C THR A 234 -17.29 -5.69 -3.31
N LEU A 235 -16.80 -6.90 -3.43
CA LEU A 235 -16.09 -7.38 -4.62
C LEU A 235 -16.95 -8.33 -5.44
N VAL A 236 -16.78 -8.26 -6.76
CA VAL A 236 -17.40 -9.18 -7.71
C VAL A 236 -16.30 -9.90 -8.47
N PHE A 237 -16.34 -11.24 -8.47
CA PHE A 237 -15.38 -12.05 -9.20
C PHE A 237 -16.10 -13.07 -10.10
N GLU A 238 -15.68 -13.14 -11.35
CA GLU A 238 -15.92 -14.33 -12.16
C GLU A 238 -14.69 -15.23 -12.03
N VAL A 239 -14.89 -16.47 -11.60
CA VAL A 239 -13.82 -17.45 -11.35
C VAL A 239 -14.11 -18.72 -12.13
N GLU A 240 -13.14 -19.19 -12.90
CA GLU A 240 -13.16 -20.48 -13.57
C GLU A 240 -12.12 -21.39 -12.93
N LEU A 241 -12.55 -22.50 -12.36
CA LEU A 241 -11.69 -23.50 -11.73
C LEU A 241 -11.22 -24.51 -12.77
N LEU A 242 -9.95 -24.41 -13.15
CA LEU A 242 -9.37 -25.22 -14.22
C LEU A 242 -8.88 -26.59 -13.73
N LYS A 243 -8.17 -26.62 -12.59
CA LYS A 243 -7.64 -27.85 -11.99
C LYS A 243 -7.30 -27.67 -10.51
N ILE A 244 -7.22 -28.79 -9.81
CA ILE A 244 -6.67 -28.90 -8.46
C ILE A 244 -5.23 -29.43 -8.59
N GLU A 245 -4.29 -28.75 -7.95
CA GLU A 245 -2.90 -29.18 -7.83
C GLU A 245 -2.66 -29.72 -6.42
N LYS A 246 -2.14 -30.91 -6.32
CA LYS A 246 -1.83 -31.57 -5.03
C LYS A 246 -0.40 -31.29 -4.60
#